data_2bf5da5526f820a6d97ea7e1b0e7d7e5
#
_entry.id   2bf5da5526f820a6d97ea7e1b0e7d7e5
#
_cell.length_a   1.000
_cell.length_b   1.000
_cell.length_c   1.000
_cell.angle_alpha   90.00
_cell.angle_beta   90.00
_cell.angle_gamma   90.00
#
_symmetry.space_group_name_H-M   'P 1'
#
loop_
_entity.id
_entity.type
_entity.pdbx_description
1 polymer ?
#
loop_
_entity_poly.entity_id
_entity_poly.type
_entity_poly.pdbx_seq_one_letter_code
_entity_poly.pdbx_strand_id
1 'polypeptide(L)'
;MILKLEELTKLYKDKVALDGVSFSFSPGIYGLLGPNGAGKSTMMNLITDNLTPTKGCVLLNERSIDELGREYRKLLGYMPQQQNIYPELSLRRFLYFMASLKGLKKEEAEKDINHYVRMVRLEDVLGKKLGTFSGGMKQRALIAQALIGDPGILILDEPTAGLDPKERIRIRNLISEVARDKIVIIATHVVTDIEFIAKEIIMLNNGMIIRSGSPSELLDELDGKVWNVFLSDEEIDEVNAKYKVSNISRDAEGIIARIITESYEGRWKKEAVRPNLEDLYLYLNGD
;
A
#
# COMPACT_ATOMS: atom_id res chain seq x y z
N MET A 1 11.62 9.37 -14.73
CA MET A 1 10.59 8.38 -15.11
C MET A 1 9.26 8.89 -14.59
N ILE A 2 8.22 8.90 -15.44
CA ILE A 2 6.84 9.28 -15.08
C ILE A 2 5.92 8.18 -15.57
N LEU A 3 5.10 7.64 -14.67
CA LEU A 3 4.02 6.70 -14.98
C LEU A 3 2.70 7.46 -14.86
N LYS A 4 1.88 7.44 -15.90
CA LYS A 4 0.64 8.22 -15.94
C LYS A 4 -0.55 7.33 -16.23
N LEU A 5 -1.63 7.54 -15.52
CA LEU A 5 -2.95 6.98 -15.80
C LEU A 5 -3.77 8.07 -16.47
N GLU A 6 -4.38 7.79 -17.63
CA GLU A 6 -5.23 8.72 -18.33
C GLU A 6 -6.62 8.14 -18.52
N GLU A 7 -7.63 8.76 -17.86
CA GLU A 7 -9.06 8.39 -17.93
C GLU A 7 -9.30 6.88 -17.78
N LEU A 8 -8.52 6.25 -16.88
CA LEU A 8 -8.45 4.80 -16.75
C LEU A 8 -9.76 4.24 -16.22
N THR A 9 -10.48 3.50 -17.06
CA THR A 9 -11.77 2.91 -16.74
C THR A 9 -11.73 1.41 -16.91
N LYS A 10 -12.29 0.66 -15.95
CA LYS A 10 -12.46 -0.80 -16.04
C LYS A 10 -13.86 -1.24 -15.66
N LEU A 11 -14.51 -1.89 -16.60
CA LEU A 11 -15.82 -2.51 -16.42
C LEU A 11 -15.67 -4.03 -16.35
N TYR A 12 -16.36 -4.64 -15.39
CA TYR A 12 -16.56 -6.09 -15.28
C TYR A 12 -18.06 -6.37 -15.39
N LYS A 13 -18.52 -6.81 -16.58
CA LYS A 13 -19.96 -6.97 -16.86
C LYS A 13 -20.71 -5.69 -16.46
N ASP A 14 -21.49 -5.75 -15.37
CA ASP A 14 -22.34 -4.64 -14.91
C ASP A 14 -21.68 -3.79 -13.80
N LYS A 15 -20.44 -4.13 -13.38
CA LYS A 15 -19.75 -3.43 -12.29
C LYS A 15 -18.63 -2.55 -12.83
N VAL A 16 -18.71 -1.25 -12.53
CA VAL A 16 -17.61 -0.31 -12.72
C VAL A 16 -16.61 -0.53 -11.59
N ALA A 17 -15.39 -0.95 -11.91
CA ALA A 17 -14.33 -1.17 -10.94
C ALA A 17 -13.37 0.01 -10.85
N LEU A 18 -13.18 0.74 -11.97
CA LEU A 18 -12.53 2.04 -12.03
C LEU A 18 -13.30 2.92 -13.02
N ASP A 19 -13.44 4.20 -12.70
CA ASP A 19 -14.19 5.17 -13.47
C ASP A 19 -13.37 6.45 -13.70
N GLY A 20 -12.79 6.58 -14.89
CA GLY A 20 -12.08 7.77 -15.34
C GLY A 20 -10.88 8.20 -14.48
N VAL A 21 -10.15 7.24 -13.91
CA VAL A 21 -9.03 7.54 -13.00
C VAL A 21 -7.86 8.12 -13.77
N SER A 22 -7.46 9.35 -13.41
CA SER A 22 -6.28 10.03 -13.94
C SER A 22 -5.33 10.39 -12.79
N PHE A 23 -4.06 10.00 -12.92
CA PHE A 23 -3.02 10.28 -11.93
C PHE A 23 -1.61 10.15 -12.53
N SER A 24 -0.63 10.90 -11.99
CA SER A 24 0.75 10.86 -12.45
C SER A 24 1.71 10.52 -11.31
N PHE A 25 2.48 9.45 -11.48
CA PHE A 25 3.50 9.01 -10.55
C PHE A 25 4.89 9.44 -11.03
N SER A 26 5.68 10.02 -10.13
CA SER A 26 7.13 10.24 -10.27
C SER A 26 7.87 9.44 -9.19
N PRO A 27 9.20 9.34 -9.19
CA PRO A 27 9.91 8.62 -8.15
C PRO A 27 9.47 9.02 -6.73
N GLY A 28 9.23 8.02 -5.89
CA GLY A 28 8.70 8.15 -4.54
C GLY A 28 7.75 7.01 -4.17
N ILE A 29 7.30 7.01 -2.92
CA ILE A 29 6.37 6.02 -2.38
C ILE A 29 4.95 6.60 -2.41
N TYR A 30 4.01 5.85 -2.95
CA TYR A 30 2.59 6.17 -3.03
C TYR A 30 1.78 5.14 -2.25
N GLY A 31 1.00 5.62 -1.29
CA GLY A 31 0.04 4.79 -0.56
C GLY A 31 -1.30 4.77 -1.27
N LEU A 32 -1.81 3.59 -1.60
CA LEU A 32 -3.13 3.40 -2.20
C LEU A 32 -4.09 2.89 -1.13
N LEU A 33 -4.96 3.77 -0.64
CA LEU A 33 -5.95 3.49 0.39
C LEU A 33 -7.37 3.42 -0.17
N GLY A 34 -8.25 2.72 0.52
CA GLY A 34 -9.67 2.64 0.22
C GLY A 34 -10.29 1.36 0.75
N PRO A 35 -11.62 1.29 0.88
CA PRO A 35 -12.31 0.11 1.35
C PRO A 35 -12.15 -1.09 0.40
N ASN A 36 -12.58 -2.27 0.86
CA ASN A 36 -12.63 -3.44 0.00
C ASN A 36 -13.61 -3.18 -1.16
N GLY A 37 -13.14 -3.48 -2.38
CA GLY A 37 -13.91 -3.21 -3.59
C GLY A 37 -13.77 -1.79 -4.16
N ALA A 38 -12.97 -0.90 -3.55
CA ALA A 38 -12.75 0.46 -4.05
C ALA A 38 -12.04 0.55 -5.41
N GLY A 39 -11.44 -0.55 -5.90
CA GLY A 39 -10.74 -0.57 -7.18
C GLY A 39 -9.22 -0.71 -7.09
N LYS A 40 -8.62 -0.77 -5.88
CA LYS A 40 -7.17 -0.84 -5.66
C LYS A 40 -6.50 -1.96 -6.47
N SER A 41 -6.93 -3.20 -6.30
CA SER A 41 -6.34 -4.34 -7.02
C SER A 41 -6.58 -4.26 -8.54
N THR A 42 -7.72 -3.68 -8.97
CA THR A 42 -7.97 -3.42 -10.40
C THR A 42 -6.98 -2.40 -10.96
N MET A 43 -6.74 -1.29 -10.24
CA MET A 43 -5.75 -0.28 -10.64
C MET A 43 -4.35 -0.91 -10.74
N MET A 44 -3.92 -1.66 -9.73
CA MET A 44 -2.62 -2.33 -9.76
C MET A 44 -2.49 -3.32 -10.92
N ASN A 45 -3.55 -4.12 -11.20
CA ASN A 45 -3.53 -5.05 -12.33
C ASN A 45 -3.49 -4.36 -13.69
N LEU A 46 -4.08 -3.19 -13.83
CA LEU A 46 -3.95 -2.37 -15.05
C LEU A 46 -2.55 -1.79 -15.20
N ILE A 47 -1.96 -1.29 -14.11
CA ILE A 47 -0.58 -0.78 -14.11
C ILE A 47 0.43 -1.91 -14.38
N THR A 48 0.19 -3.13 -13.87
CA THR A 48 1.09 -4.28 -14.09
C THR A 48 0.89 -4.97 -15.43
N ASP A 49 0.04 -4.45 -16.30
CA ASP A 49 -0.29 -5.06 -17.61
C ASP A 49 -0.88 -6.48 -17.49
N ASN A 50 -1.48 -6.78 -16.31
CA ASN A 50 -2.23 -8.03 -16.09
C ASN A 50 -3.68 -7.94 -16.55
N LEU A 51 -4.18 -6.71 -16.76
CA LEU A 51 -5.52 -6.41 -17.24
C LEU A 51 -5.45 -5.31 -18.30
N THR A 52 -6.31 -5.43 -19.31
CA THR A 52 -6.51 -4.37 -20.30
C THR A 52 -7.63 -3.43 -19.83
N PRO A 53 -7.45 -2.10 -19.89
CA PRO A 53 -8.49 -1.14 -19.57
C PRO A 53 -9.68 -1.24 -20.53
N THR A 54 -10.87 -0.83 -20.09
CA THR A 54 -12.05 -0.70 -20.96
C THR A 54 -11.99 0.62 -21.72
N LYS A 55 -11.48 1.70 -21.06
CA LYS A 55 -11.20 3.01 -21.66
C LYS A 55 -9.97 3.59 -20.98
N GLY A 56 -9.35 4.58 -21.62
CA GLY A 56 -8.14 5.22 -21.16
C GLY A 56 -6.91 4.34 -21.36
N CYS A 57 -5.79 4.76 -20.84
CA CYS A 57 -4.51 4.05 -20.99
C CYS A 57 -3.56 4.31 -19.83
N VAL A 58 -2.54 3.47 -19.73
CA VAL A 58 -1.38 3.67 -18.86
C VAL A 58 -0.19 4.05 -19.73
N LEU A 59 0.49 5.14 -19.38
CA LEU A 59 1.63 5.67 -20.12
C LEU A 59 2.89 5.63 -19.24
N LEU A 60 4.01 5.27 -19.84
CA LEU A 60 5.34 5.44 -19.27
C LEU A 60 6.12 6.43 -20.12
N ASN A 61 6.48 7.59 -19.55
CA ASN A 61 7.15 8.68 -20.27
C ASN A 61 6.44 8.99 -21.59
N GLU A 62 5.13 9.23 -21.54
CA GLU A 62 4.23 9.57 -22.66
C GLU A 62 4.05 8.46 -23.72
N ARG A 63 4.55 7.24 -23.50
CA ARG A 63 4.35 6.08 -24.39
C ARG A 63 3.43 5.06 -23.73
N SER A 64 2.49 4.51 -24.49
CA SER A 64 1.59 3.47 -24.00
C SER A 64 2.37 2.22 -23.54
N ILE A 65 1.97 1.65 -22.39
CA ILE A 65 2.56 0.40 -21.91
C ILE A 65 2.29 -0.77 -22.86
N ASP A 66 1.19 -0.74 -23.61
CA ASP A 66 0.86 -1.73 -24.64
C ASP A 66 1.88 -1.71 -25.77
N GLU A 67 2.31 -0.51 -26.21
CA GLU A 67 3.35 -0.34 -27.24
C GLU A 67 4.73 -0.78 -26.73
N LEU A 68 5.03 -0.48 -25.47
CA LEU A 68 6.30 -0.87 -24.81
C LEU A 68 6.38 -2.38 -24.56
N GLY A 69 5.25 -3.00 -24.26
CA GLY A 69 5.12 -4.44 -24.09
C GLY A 69 6.19 -5.05 -23.16
N ARG A 70 7.10 -5.85 -23.73
CA ARG A 70 8.14 -6.51 -22.94
C ARG A 70 9.13 -5.55 -22.26
N GLU A 71 9.40 -4.38 -22.86
CA GLU A 71 10.29 -3.38 -22.29
C GLU A 71 9.69 -2.82 -21.00
N TYR A 72 8.40 -2.53 -21.02
CA TYR A 72 7.68 -2.09 -19.81
C TYR A 72 7.71 -3.14 -18.71
N ARG A 73 7.38 -4.40 -19.04
CA ARG A 73 7.37 -5.50 -18.06
C ARG A 73 8.72 -5.77 -17.40
N LYS A 74 9.84 -5.48 -18.06
CA LYS A 74 11.17 -5.55 -17.43
C LYS A 74 11.37 -4.52 -16.33
N LEU A 75 10.71 -3.37 -16.43
CA LEU A 75 10.78 -2.29 -15.45
C LEU A 75 9.87 -2.50 -14.24
N LEU A 76 9.00 -3.53 -14.28
CA LEU A 76 8.06 -3.82 -13.21
C LEU A 76 8.63 -4.81 -12.18
N GLY A 77 8.45 -4.49 -10.91
CA GLY A 77 8.48 -5.44 -9.80
C GLY A 77 7.08 -5.53 -9.21
N TYR A 78 6.56 -6.73 -9.04
CA TYR A 78 5.23 -6.93 -8.49
C TYR A 78 5.20 -7.99 -7.40
N MET A 79 4.61 -7.63 -6.27
CA MET A 79 4.30 -8.51 -5.17
C MET A 79 2.79 -8.51 -4.96
N PRO A 80 2.04 -9.51 -5.43
CA PRO A 80 0.60 -9.61 -5.23
C PRO A 80 0.26 -10.06 -3.80
N GLN A 81 -0.95 -9.71 -3.32
CA GLN A 81 -1.44 -10.06 -2.00
C GLN A 81 -1.43 -11.56 -1.72
N GLN A 82 -1.88 -12.36 -2.69
CA GLN A 82 -1.86 -13.81 -2.63
C GLN A 82 -0.89 -14.35 -3.68
N GLN A 83 0.30 -14.71 -3.25
CA GLN A 83 1.22 -15.42 -4.09
C GLN A 83 1.40 -16.85 -3.59
N ASN A 84 1.11 -17.82 -4.45
CA ASN A 84 1.49 -19.20 -4.19
C ASN A 84 3.01 -19.29 -4.27
N ILE A 85 3.66 -19.21 -3.11
CA ILE A 85 5.08 -19.50 -2.99
C ILE A 85 5.22 -20.99 -3.27
N TYR A 86 6.14 -21.37 -4.18
CA TYR A 86 6.50 -22.76 -4.47
C TYR A 86 7.17 -23.39 -3.24
N PRO A 87 6.44 -24.09 -2.34
CA PRO A 87 6.95 -24.49 -1.02
C PRO A 87 8.12 -25.47 -1.12
N GLU A 88 8.19 -26.23 -2.22
CA GLU A 88 9.23 -27.24 -2.48
C GLU A 88 10.54 -26.64 -3.02
N LEU A 89 10.50 -25.41 -3.53
CA LEU A 89 11.70 -24.74 -4.00
C LEU A 89 12.49 -24.14 -2.84
N SER A 90 13.82 -24.21 -2.93
CA SER A 90 14.65 -23.35 -2.08
C SER A 90 14.52 -21.88 -2.52
N LEU A 91 14.79 -20.95 -1.59
CA LEU A 91 14.77 -19.50 -1.90
C LEU A 91 15.67 -19.20 -3.12
N ARG A 92 16.88 -19.79 -3.18
CA ARG A 92 17.78 -19.63 -4.32
C ARG A 92 17.13 -20.07 -5.64
N ARG A 93 16.52 -21.25 -5.68
CA ARG A 93 15.88 -21.77 -6.91
C ARG A 93 14.70 -20.91 -7.33
N PHE A 94 13.90 -20.47 -6.37
CA PHE A 94 12.78 -19.57 -6.62
C PHE A 94 13.24 -18.25 -7.24
N LEU A 95 14.23 -17.58 -6.65
CA LEU A 95 14.74 -16.32 -7.18
C LEU A 95 15.40 -16.47 -8.55
N TYR A 96 16.14 -17.56 -8.80
CA TYR A 96 16.65 -17.87 -10.14
C TYR A 96 15.54 -18.10 -11.16
N PHE A 97 14.47 -18.77 -10.76
CA PHE A 97 13.30 -18.98 -11.62
C PHE A 97 12.68 -17.63 -12.00
N MET A 98 12.47 -16.74 -11.03
CA MET A 98 11.93 -15.39 -11.28
C MET A 98 12.88 -14.54 -12.14
N ALA A 99 14.18 -14.60 -11.91
CA ALA A 99 15.18 -13.94 -12.75
C ALA A 99 15.14 -14.43 -14.20
N SER A 100 14.97 -15.74 -14.41
CA SER A 100 14.85 -16.32 -15.76
C SER A 100 13.60 -15.85 -16.48
N LEU A 101 12.46 -15.70 -15.80
CA LEU A 101 11.22 -15.14 -16.37
C LEU A 101 11.41 -13.68 -16.82
N LYS A 102 12.23 -12.91 -16.12
CA LYS A 102 12.61 -11.56 -16.52
C LYS A 102 13.66 -11.51 -17.65
N GLY A 103 14.22 -12.68 -18.02
CA GLY A 103 15.21 -12.81 -19.07
C GLY A 103 16.62 -12.39 -18.67
N LEU A 104 16.94 -12.38 -17.35
CA LEU A 104 18.30 -12.08 -16.87
C LEU A 104 19.24 -13.24 -17.23
N LYS A 105 20.48 -12.89 -17.59
CA LYS A 105 21.56 -13.85 -17.72
C LYS A 105 21.98 -14.39 -16.35
N LYS A 106 22.59 -15.57 -16.32
CA LYS A 106 22.97 -16.24 -15.07
C LYS A 106 23.81 -15.35 -14.13
N GLU A 107 24.78 -14.65 -14.68
CA GLU A 107 25.69 -13.78 -13.91
C GLU A 107 24.95 -12.55 -13.31
N GLU A 108 24.05 -11.93 -14.10
CA GLU A 108 23.19 -10.83 -13.65
C GLU A 108 22.25 -11.31 -12.55
N ALA A 109 21.59 -12.46 -12.77
CA ALA A 109 20.70 -13.07 -11.79
C ALA A 109 21.43 -13.38 -10.47
N GLU A 110 22.66 -13.92 -10.52
CA GLU A 110 23.43 -14.23 -9.32
C GLU A 110 23.82 -12.98 -8.54
N LYS A 111 24.21 -11.91 -9.23
CA LYS A 111 24.51 -10.61 -8.64
C LYS A 111 23.29 -10.05 -7.91
N ASP A 112 22.14 -10.00 -8.58
CA ASP A 112 20.88 -9.49 -8.04
C ASP A 112 20.41 -10.33 -6.85
N ILE A 113 20.40 -11.65 -6.97
CA ILE A 113 19.99 -12.55 -5.90
C ILE A 113 20.85 -12.31 -4.65
N ASN A 114 22.17 -12.25 -4.78
CA ASN A 114 23.06 -12.02 -3.66
C ASN A 114 22.85 -10.64 -3.04
N HIS A 115 22.57 -9.60 -3.86
CA HIS A 115 22.30 -8.25 -3.39
C HIS A 115 20.98 -8.19 -2.62
N TYR A 116 19.85 -8.60 -3.24
CA TYR A 116 18.55 -8.46 -2.63
C TYR A 116 18.30 -9.42 -1.48
N VAL A 117 18.90 -10.63 -1.49
CA VAL A 117 18.82 -11.56 -0.35
C VAL A 117 19.50 -10.98 0.90
N ARG A 118 20.63 -10.28 0.75
CA ARG A 118 21.27 -9.55 1.87
C ARG A 118 20.39 -8.39 2.35
N MET A 119 19.86 -7.60 1.42
CA MET A 119 18.99 -6.47 1.76
C MET A 119 17.78 -6.91 2.58
N VAL A 120 17.17 -8.04 2.23
CA VAL A 120 16.03 -8.62 2.99
C VAL A 120 16.47 -9.50 4.17
N ARG A 121 17.78 -9.67 4.42
CA ARG A 121 18.36 -10.49 5.50
C ARG A 121 17.88 -11.95 5.49
N LEU A 122 18.04 -12.61 4.35
CA LEU A 122 17.71 -14.02 4.15
C LEU A 122 18.89 -14.85 3.64
N GLU A 123 20.12 -14.34 3.73
CA GLU A 123 21.35 -15.00 3.27
C GLU A 123 21.56 -16.38 3.92
N ASP A 124 21.35 -16.47 5.23
CA ASP A 124 21.56 -17.71 6.00
C ASP A 124 20.56 -18.83 5.66
N VAL A 125 19.48 -18.47 4.99
CA VAL A 125 18.40 -19.41 4.62
C VAL A 125 18.21 -19.58 3.13
N LEU A 126 19.13 -19.07 2.31
CA LEU A 126 19.05 -19.08 0.85
C LEU A 126 18.91 -20.51 0.26
N GLY A 127 19.46 -21.51 0.94
CA GLY A 127 19.34 -22.94 0.56
C GLY A 127 18.09 -23.63 1.11
N LYS A 128 17.34 -23.03 2.05
CA LYS A 128 16.18 -23.67 2.68
C LYS A 128 14.93 -23.58 1.81
N LYS A 129 14.05 -24.57 1.92
CA LYS A 129 12.76 -24.60 1.21
C LYS A 129 11.83 -23.51 1.72
N LEU A 130 11.14 -22.83 0.81
CA LEU A 130 10.18 -21.75 1.12
C LEU A 130 9.02 -22.22 2.00
N GLY A 131 8.64 -23.49 1.92
CA GLY A 131 7.62 -24.09 2.79
C GLY A 131 7.97 -24.02 4.28
N THR A 132 9.27 -23.93 4.64
CA THR A 132 9.74 -23.83 6.02
C THR A 132 9.83 -22.40 6.57
N PHE A 133 9.53 -21.40 5.74
CA PHE A 133 9.66 -20.00 6.12
C PHE A 133 8.49 -19.53 6.98
N SER A 134 8.80 -18.68 7.98
CA SER A 134 7.77 -17.91 8.70
C SER A 134 7.06 -16.93 7.78
N GLY A 135 5.92 -16.38 8.22
CA GLY A 135 5.19 -15.34 7.47
C GLY A 135 6.08 -14.17 7.05
N GLY A 136 6.83 -13.61 8.00
CA GLY A 136 7.76 -12.51 7.73
C GLY A 136 8.92 -12.88 6.80
N MET A 137 9.43 -14.14 6.88
CA MET A 137 10.44 -14.60 5.93
C MET A 137 9.86 -14.74 4.52
N LYS A 138 8.62 -15.23 4.38
CA LYS A 138 7.92 -15.31 3.10
C LYS A 138 7.72 -13.93 2.49
N GLN A 139 7.24 -12.96 3.25
CA GLN A 139 7.06 -11.59 2.78
C GLN A 139 8.39 -10.98 2.29
N ARG A 140 9.46 -11.14 3.06
CA ARG A 140 10.80 -10.67 2.66
C ARG A 140 11.31 -11.38 1.39
N ALA A 141 11.04 -12.66 1.23
CA ALA A 141 11.38 -13.39 0.00
C ALA A 141 10.60 -12.89 -1.22
N LEU A 142 9.30 -12.53 -1.04
CA LEU A 142 8.46 -11.95 -2.09
C LEU A 142 8.90 -10.54 -2.48
N ILE A 143 9.33 -9.73 -1.50
CA ILE A 143 9.92 -8.42 -1.80
C ILE A 143 11.23 -8.58 -2.57
N ALA A 144 12.12 -9.50 -2.14
CA ALA A 144 13.34 -9.79 -2.88
C ALA A 144 13.05 -10.21 -4.32
N GLN A 145 12.05 -11.08 -4.54
CA GLN A 145 11.59 -11.50 -5.86
C GLN A 145 11.09 -10.32 -6.70
N ALA A 146 10.31 -9.41 -6.10
CA ALA A 146 9.81 -8.23 -6.81
C ALA A 146 10.96 -7.30 -7.24
N LEU A 147 12.06 -7.25 -6.49
CA LEU A 147 13.23 -6.42 -6.77
C LEU A 147 14.20 -7.01 -7.80
N ILE A 148 14.16 -8.32 -8.11
CA ILE A 148 15.01 -8.94 -9.11
C ILE A 148 14.91 -8.20 -10.45
N GLY A 149 16.04 -7.90 -11.07
CA GLY A 149 16.15 -7.15 -12.33
C GLY A 149 16.07 -5.64 -12.13
N ASP A 150 16.25 -5.16 -10.91
CA ASP A 150 16.29 -3.74 -10.54
C ASP A 150 15.16 -2.90 -11.17
N PRO A 151 13.89 -3.21 -10.85
CA PRO A 151 12.75 -2.55 -11.48
C PRO A 151 12.71 -1.06 -11.14
N GLY A 152 12.29 -0.24 -12.10
CA GLY A 152 12.03 1.18 -11.87
C GLY A 152 10.64 1.46 -11.28
N ILE A 153 9.73 0.50 -11.38
CA ILE A 153 8.35 0.57 -10.84
C ILE A 153 8.15 -0.66 -9.97
N LEU A 154 7.82 -0.44 -8.69
CA LEU A 154 7.58 -1.50 -7.71
C LEU A 154 6.16 -1.39 -7.17
N ILE A 155 5.39 -2.46 -7.32
CA ILE A 155 4.01 -2.54 -6.85
C ILE A 155 3.92 -3.61 -5.77
N LEU A 156 3.45 -3.22 -4.59
CA LEU A 156 3.37 -4.07 -3.41
C LEU A 156 1.93 -4.09 -2.90
N ASP A 157 1.31 -5.26 -2.94
CA ASP A 157 -0.05 -5.46 -2.45
C ASP A 157 0.00 -6.11 -1.05
N GLU A 158 -0.39 -5.35 -0.03
CA GLU A 158 -0.40 -5.75 1.37
C GLU A 158 0.95 -6.31 1.87
N PRO A 159 2.08 -5.59 1.71
CA PRO A 159 3.42 -6.14 1.99
C PRO A 159 3.67 -6.46 3.48
N THR A 160 2.85 -5.93 4.38
CA THR A 160 2.98 -6.06 5.84
C THR A 160 1.86 -6.87 6.49
N ALA A 161 0.90 -7.36 5.69
CA ALA A 161 -0.25 -8.10 6.20
C ALA A 161 0.16 -9.36 6.98
N GLY A 162 -0.45 -9.56 8.16
CA GLY A 162 -0.20 -10.72 9.00
C GLY A 162 1.17 -10.76 9.68
N LEU A 163 1.92 -9.66 9.67
CA LEU A 163 3.21 -9.55 10.34
C LEU A 163 3.08 -8.95 11.74
N ASP A 164 3.99 -9.35 12.64
CA ASP A 164 4.15 -8.70 13.92
C ASP A 164 4.70 -7.26 13.79
N PRO A 165 4.57 -6.39 14.80
CA PRO A 165 4.99 -5.00 14.72
C PRO A 165 6.48 -4.81 14.37
N LYS A 166 7.35 -5.70 14.83
CA LYS A 166 8.80 -5.63 14.57
C LYS A 166 9.11 -5.91 13.09
N GLU A 167 8.47 -6.93 12.50
CA GLU A 167 8.64 -7.25 11.09
C GLU A 167 8.00 -6.17 10.20
N ARG A 168 6.85 -5.57 10.58
CA ARG A 168 6.27 -4.42 9.87
C ARG A 168 7.23 -3.25 9.77
N ILE A 169 7.84 -2.84 10.88
CA ILE A 169 8.84 -1.76 10.89
C ILE A 169 10.02 -2.11 9.96
N ARG A 170 10.47 -3.36 9.98
CA ARG A 170 11.57 -3.82 9.13
C ARG A 170 11.23 -3.74 7.64
N ILE A 171 10.04 -4.20 7.24
CA ILE A 171 9.57 -4.14 5.85
C ILE A 171 9.41 -2.69 5.41
N ARG A 172 8.83 -1.85 6.23
CA ARG A 172 8.66 -0.42 5.96
C ARG A 172 10.00 0.29 5.71
N ASN A 173 11.00 0.03 6.56
CA ASN A 173 12.34 0.59 6.39
C ASN A 173 13.01 0.08 5.10
N LEU A 174 12.85 -1.21 4.79
CA LEU A 174 13.34 -1.81 3.55
C LEU A 174 12.71 -1.14 2.31
N ILE A 175 11.40 -0.93 2.32
CA ILE A 175 10.70 -0.25 1.21
C ILE A 175 11.22 1.18 1.06
N SER A 176 11.42 1.91 2.15
CA SER A 176 11.98 3.27 2.11
C SER A 176 13.41 3.30 1.55
N GLU A 177 14.21 2.29 1.84
CA GLU A 177 15.58 2.17 1.32
C GLU A 177 15.60 1.95 -0.20
N VAL A 178 14.72 1.09 -0.72
CA VAL A 178 14.69 0.74 -2.15
C VAL A 178 13.99 1.78 -3.02
N ALA A 179 13.23 2.70 -2.43
CA ALA A 179 12.34 3.63 -3.15
C ALA A 179 13.03 4.89 -3.70
N ARG A 180 14.32 5.13 -3.42
CA ARG A 180 15.01 6.42 -3.64
C ARG A 180 14.83 6.99 -5.06
N ASP A 181 14.87 6.14 -6.07
CA ASP A 181 14.81 6.49 -7.49
C ASP A 181 13.73 5.72 -8.26
N LYS A 182 12.85 5.02 -7.53
CA LYS A 182 11.80 4.17 -8.07
C LYS A 182 10.41 4.76 -7.81
N ILE A 183 9.46 4.41 -8.65
CA ILE A 183 8.04 4.58 -8.35
C ILE A 183 7.60 3.36 -7.54
N VAL A 184 7.21 3.57 -6.30
CA VAL A 184 6.72 2.50 -5.42
C VAL A 184 5.27 2.74 -5.09
N ILE A 185 4.39 1.80 -5.45
CA ILE A 185 2.95 1.86 -5.15
C ILE A 185 2.64 0.75 -4.15
N ILE A 186 2.10 1.14 -2.98
CA ILE A 186 1.75 0.22 -1.90
C ILE A 186 0.25 0.28 -1.70
N ALA A 187 -0.45 -0.82 -1.96
CA ALA A 187 -1.83 -0.97 -1.49
C ALA A 187 -1.82 -1.62 -0.12
N THR A 188 -2.49 -1.02 0.83
CA THR A 188 -2.65 -1.57 2.18
C THR A 188 -3.91 -1.03 2.84
N HIS A 189 -4.46 -1.81 3.77
CA HIS A 189 -5.48 -1.34 4.70
C HIS A 189 -4.88 -0.88 6.04
N VAL A 190 -3.57 -1.06 6.23
CA VAL A 190 -2.83 -0.61 7.43
C VAL A 190 -2.28 0.78 7.19
N VAL A 191 -3.06 1.77 7.51
CA VAL A 191 -2.79 3.20 7.26
C VAL A 191 -1.45 3.65 7.86
N THR A 192 -1.14 3.19 9.08
CA THR A 192 0.09 3.52 9.80
C THR A 192 1.37 3.02 9.12
N ASP A 193 1.27 2.04 8.21
CA ASP A 193 2.45 1.54 7.49
C ASP A 193 2.93 2.50 6.40
N ILE A 194 2.05 3.32 5.87
CA ILE A 194 2.37 4.26 4.78
C ILE A 194 2.45 5.72 5.23
N GLU A 195 1.80 6.09 6.33
CA GLU A 195 1.74 7.46 6.84
C GLU A 195 3.13 8.13 6.96
N PHE A 196 4.13 7.35 7.40
CA PHE A 196 5.48 7.87 7.66
C PHE A 196 6.44 7.77 6.47
N ILE A 197 6.10 7.01 5.43
CA ILE A 197 7.01 6.75 4.31
C ILE A 197 6.47 7.23 2.97
N ALA A 198 5.17 7.43 2.86
CA ALA A 198 4.57 7.86 1.60
C ALA A 198 4.91 9.31 1.27
N LYS A 199 5.32 9.55 0.02
CA LYS A 199 5.39 10.87 -0.58
C LYS A 199 3.99 11.44 -0.76
N GLU A 200 3.07 10.58 -1.20
CA GLU A 200 1.70 10.94 -1.49
C GLU A 200 0.77 9.75 -1.23
N ILE A 201 -0.44 10.03 -0.78
CA ILE A 201 -1.50 9.05 -0.54
C ILE A 201 -2.62 9.30 -1.53
N ILE A 202 -3.12 8.21 -2.11
CA ILE A 202 -4.23 8.19 -3.04
C ILE A 202 -5.37 7.43 -2.39
N MET A 203 -6.48 8.12 -2.15
CA MET A 203 -7.67 7.51 -1.55
C MET A 203 -8.69 7.18 -2.63
N LEU A 204 -8.97 5.89 -2.78
CA LEU A 204 -9.94 5.33 -3.71
C LEU A 204 -11.25 5.01 -3.01
N ASN A 205 -12.35 5.38 -3.62
CA ASN A 205 -13.68 4.91 -3.24
C ASN A 205 -14.55 4.75 -4.50
N ASN A 206 -15.30 3.62 -4.59
CA ASN A 206 -16.19 3.32 -5.70
C ASN A 206 -15.55 3.50 -7.09
N GLY A 207 -14.28 3.13 -7.24
CA GLY A 207 -13.55 3.20 -8.51
C GLY A 207 -13.01 4.59 -8.87
N MET A 208 -13.16 5.59 -8.02
CA MET A 208 -12.68 6.95 -8.24
C MET A 208 -11.63 7.37 -7.19
N ILE A 209 -10.72 8.26 -7.57
CA ILE A 209 -9.86 8.95 -6.61
C ILE A 209 -10.69 10.06 -5.95
N ILE A 210 -10.94 9.91 -4.65
CA ILE A 210 -11.70 10.90 -3.87
C ILE A 210 -10.81 11.97 -3.24
N ARG A 211 -9.55 11.62 -2.92
CA ARG A 211 -8.52 12.53 -2.42
C ARG A 211 -7.14 12.01 -2.82
N SER A 212 -6.21 12.92 -3.02
CA SER A 212 -4.77 12.62 -3.09
C SER A 212 -3.97 13.81 -2.59
N GLY A 213 -2.81 13.54 -1.98
CA GLY A 213 -1.90 14.56 -1.46
C GLY A 213 -0.85 13.97 -0.54
N SER A 214 0.08 14.78 -0.10
CA SER A 214 1.02 14.38 0.95
C SER A 214 0.27 14.09 2.26
N PRO A 215 0.79 13.23 3.15
CA PRO A 215 0.16 12.97 4.43
C PRO A 215 -0.17 14.26 5.21
N SER A 216 0.72 15.25 5.19
CA SER A 216 0.48 16.53 5.89
C SER A 216 -0.68 17.32 5.28
N GLU A 217 -0.70 17.48 3.95
CA GLU A 217 -1.79 18.20 3.26
C GLU A 217 -3.16 17.55 3.52
N LEU A 218 -3.22 16.23 3.51
CA LEU A 218 -4.45 15.50 3.76
C LEU A 218 -4.92 15.63 5.21
N LEU A 219 -4.00 15.67 6.18
CA LEU A 219 -4.34 15.84 7.60
C LEU A 219 -4.76 17.27 7.95
N ASP A 220 -4.26 18.27 7.22
CA ASP A 220 -4.67 19.67 7.40
C ASP A 220 -6.19 19.84 7.15
N GLU A 221 -6.83 18.98 6.35
CA GLU A 221 -8.30 18.98 6.16
C GLU A 221 -9.07 18.69 7.46
N LEU A 222 -8.43 18.02 8.42
CA LEU A 222 -9.02 17.65 9.71
C LEU A 222 -8.54 18.54 10.89
N ASP A 223 -7.77 19.58 10.61
CA ASP A 223 -7.29 20.46 11.68
C ASP A 223 -8.48 21.07 12.46
N GLY A 224 -8.41 20.97 13.80
CA GLY A 224 -9.48 21.42 14.69
C GLY A 224 -10.75 20.55 14.69
N LYS A 225 -10.81 19.43 13.97
CA LYS A 225 -11.99 18.55 13.92
C LYS A 225 -11.83 17.26 14.72
N VAL A 226 -10.65 16.96 15.24
CA VAL A 226 -10.37 15.73 15.99
C VAL A 226 -10.18 16.04 17.46
N TRP A 227 -10.92 15.33 18.31
CA TRP A 227 -10.96 15.57 19.74
C TRP A 227 -10.86 14.26 20.52
N ASN A 228 -10.14 14.28 21.63
CA ASN A 228 -10.28 13.29 22.68
C ASN A 228 -11.37 13.75 23.65
N VAL A 229 -12.33 12.89 23.92
CA VAL A 229 -13.45 13.13 24.82
C VAL A 229 -13.38 12.17 25.99
N PHE A 230 -13.45 12.69 27.20
CA PHE A 230 -13.32 11.89 28.44
C PHE A 230 -14.70 11.46 28.91
N LEU A 231 -14.91 10.16 29.11
CA LEU A 231 -16.21 9.53 29.32
C LEU A 231 -16.21 8.57 30.53
N SER A 232 -17.41 8.34 31.09
CA SER A 232 -17.70 7.14 31.88
C SER A 232 -18.14 5.98 30.99
N ASP A 233 -18.18 4.75 31.55
CA ASP A 233 -18.63 3.55 30.82
C ASP A 233 -20.05 3.69 30.24
N GLU A 234 -20.94 4.36 30.97
CA GLU A 234 -22.36 4.55 30.60
C GLU A 234 -22.57 5.52 29.44
N GLU A 235 -21.57 6.37 29.13
CA GLU A 235 -21.67 7.44 28.13
C GLU A 235 -21.16 7.03 26.73
N ILE A 236 -20.55 5.83 26.60
CA ILE A 236 -19.96 5.36 25.33
C ILE A 236 -21.02 5.29 24.22
N ASP A 237 -22.20 4.73 24.52
CA ASP A 237 -23.26 4.57 23.53
C ASP A 237 -23.80 5.92 23.05
N GLU A 238 -23.89 6.91 23.95
CA GLU A 238 -24.33 8.26 23.61
C GLU A 238 -23.34 8.95 22.65
N VAL A 239 -22.04 8.78 22.91
CA VAL A 239 -20.99 9.35 22.06
C VAL A 239 -20.94 8.67 20.68
N ASN A 240 -21.02 7.35 20.64
CA ASN A 240 -21.07 6.59 19.38
C ASN A 240 -22.29 6.94 18.53
N ALA A 241 -23.43 7.26 19.15
CA ALA A 241 -24.62 7.66 18.43
C ALA A 241 -24.55 9.09 17.88
N LYS A 242 -23.73 9.95 18.50
CA LYS A 242 -23.66 11.40 18.18
C LYS A 242 -22.48 11.75 17.27
N TYR A 243 -21.35 11.05 17.36
CA TYR A 243 -20.12 11.39 16.69
C TYR A 243 -19.50 10.20 15.94
N LYS A 244 -18.67 10.49 14.92
CA LYS A 244 -17.79 9.48 14.34
C LYS A 244 -16.65 9.21 15.31
N VAL A 245 -16.59 8.01 15.87
CA VAL A 245 -15.56 7.58 16.84
C VAL A 245 -14.50 6.77 16.13
N SER A 246 -13.27 7.27 16.09
CA SER A 246 -12.15 6.56 15.45
C SER A 246 -11.45 5.58 16.39
N ASN A 247 -11.47 5.86 17.69
CA ASN A 247 -10.86 4.98 18.68
C ASN A 247 -11.48 5.18 20.07
N ILE A 248 -11.53 4.10 20.86
CA ILE A 248 -11.85 4.16 22.30
C ILE A 248 -10.71 3.49 23.04
N SER A 249 -10.09 4.22 23.96
CA SER A 249 -9.04 3.74 24.84
C SER A 249 -9.44 3.87 26.31
N ARG A 250 -8.82 3.07 27.18
CA ARG A 250 -8.98 3.16 28.63
C ARG A 250 -7.62 3.42 29.26
N ASP A 251 -7.58 4.33 30.20
CA ASP A 251 -6.43 4.59 31.04
C ASP A 251 -6.80 4.55 32.52
N ALA A 252 -5.90 5.01 33.40
CA ALA A 252 -6.13 5.03 34.85
C ALA A 252 -7.20 6.07 35.26
N GLU A 253 -7.51 7.05 34.41
CA GLU A 253 -8.43 8.15 34.70
C GLU A 253 -9.83 7.94 34.10
N GLY A 254 -10.01 6.91 33.24
CA GLY A 254 -11.30 6.60 32.64
C GLY A 254 -11.23 6.17 31.18
N ILE A 255 -12.27 6.53 30.43
CA ILE A 255 -12.39 6.21 29.01
C ILE A 255 -12.16 7.47 28.18
N ILE A 256 -11.34 7.31 27.15
CA ILE A 256 -11.08 8.36 26.17
C ILE A 256 -11.62 7.90 24.83
N ALA A 257 -12.62 8.58 24.30
CA ALA A 257 -13.09 8.39 22.92
C ALA A 257 -12.43 9.44 22.00
N ARG A 258 -11.79 9.00 20.94
CA ARG A 258 -11.29 9.85 19.88
C ARG A 258 -12.37 10.05 18.84
N ILE A 259 -12.85 11.28 18.68
CA ILE A 259 -13.99 11.61 17.83
C ILE A 259 -13.61 12.60 16.72
N ILE A 260 -14.36 12.55 15.64
CA ILE A 260 -14.23 13.45 14.49
C ILE A 260 -15.55 14.22 14.33
N THR A 261 -15.50 15.55 14.35
CA THR A 261 -16.68 16.39 14.18
C THR A 261 -16.33 17.79 13.68
N GLU A 262 -17.17 18.35 12.81
CA GLU A 262 -17.09 19.75 12.35
C GLU A 262 -17.43 20.74 13.48
N SER A 263 -18.39 20.37 14.35
CA SER A 263 -18.76 21.14 15.52
C SER A 263 -18.95 20.23 16.73
N TYR A 264 -18.37 20.63 17.84
CA TYR A 264 -18.53 19.90 19.08
C TYR A 264 -19.67 20.51 19.95
N GLU A 265 -20.71 19.72 20.12
CA GLU A 265 -21.88 20.09 20.95
C GLU A 265 -22.06 19.15 22.16
N GLY A 266 -21.00 18.54 22.63
CA GLY A 266 -21.02 17.62 23.76
C GLY A 266 -20.84 18.33 25.11
N ARG A 267 -21.32 17.68 26.20
CA ARG A 267 -21.14 18.09 27.59
C ARG A 267 -19.85 17.63 28.23
N TRP A 268 -19.16 16.69 27.55
CA TRP A 268 -17.96 16.01 28.07
C TRP A 268 -16.73 16.89 27.99
N LYS A 269 -15.81 16.70 28.91
CA LYS A 269 -14.48 17.30 28.82
C LYS A 269 -13.81 16.86 27.55
N LYS A 270 -13.23 17.79 26.81
CA LYS A 270 -12.56 17.52 25.54
C LYS A 270 -11.16 18.12 25.48
N GLU A 271 -10.33 17.51 24.65
CA GLU A 271 -8.99 18.00 24.33
C GLU A 271 -8.78 17.88 22.81
N ALA A 272 -8.31 18.96 22.18
CA ALA A 272 -7.96 18.92 20.75
C ALA A 272 -6.71 18.07 20.55
N VAL A 273 -6.74 17.18 19.57
CA VAL A 273 -5.62 16.30 19.26
C VAL A 273 -5.27 16.37 17.78
N ARG A 274 -3.98 16.15 17.49
CA ARG A 274 -3.52 16.15 16.10
C ARG A 274 -4.18 15.00 15.34
N PRO A 275 -4.75 15.26 14.15
CA PRO A 275 -5.30 14.23 13.28
C PRO A 275 -4.25 13.21 12.86
N ASN A 276 -4.70 11.99 12.53
CA ASN A 276 -3.93 10.97 11.86
C ASN A 276 -4.69 10.45 10.63
N LEU A 277 -4.04 9.63 9.81
CA LEU A 277 -4.68 9.13 8.59
C LEU A 277 -5.83 8.14 8.85
N GLU A 278 -5.91 7.51 10.03
CA GLU A 278 -7.06 6.67 10.40
C GLU A 278 -8.30 7.54 10.61
N ASP A 279 -8.14 8.72 11.22
CA ASP A 279 -9.22 9.70 11.35
C ASP A 279 -9.71 10.15 9.96
N LEU A 280 -8.78 10.49 9.06
CA LEU A 280 -9.13 10.91 7.70
C LEU A 280 -9.84 9.80 6.94
N TYR A 281 -9.33 8.56 7.05
CA TYR A 281 -9.95 7.42 6.41
C TYR A 281 -11.40 7.21 6.88
N LEU A 282 -11.65 7.30 8.19
CA LEU A 282 -12.99 7.21 8.76
C LEU A 282 -13.86 8.41 8.38
N TYR A 283 -13.29 9.62 8.36
CA TYR A 283 -14.01 10.83 7.96
C TYR A 283 -14.55 10.74 6.54
N LEU A 284 -13.76 10.20 5.61
CA LEU A 284 -14.11 10.10 4.19
C LEU A 284 -14.94 8.84 3.83
N ASN A 285 -14.82 7.74 4.59
CA ASN A 285 -15.44 6.45 4.28
C ASN A 285 -16.41 5.94 5.35
N GLY A 286 -16.56 6.65 6.47
CA GLY A 286 -17.54 6.30 7.51
C GLY A 286 -18.93 6.75 7.09
N ASP A 287 -19.92 5.84 7.22
CA ASP A 287 -21.35 6.14 7.07
C ASP A 287 -21.86 7.08 8.14
#